data_35e2e95b640ecabb1e9893b213961bda
#
_entry.id   35e2e95b640ecabb1e9893b213961bda
#
_cell.length_a   1.000
_cell.length_b   1.000
_cell.length_c   1.000
_cell.angle_alpha   90.00
_cell.angle_beta   90.00
_cell.angle_gamma   90.00
#
_symmetry.space_group_name_H-M   'P 1'
#
loop_
_entity.id
_entity.type
_entity.pdbx_description
1 polymer ?
#
loop_
_entity_poly.entity_id
_entity_poly.type
_entity_poly.pdbx_seq_one_letter_code
_entity_poly.pdbx_strand_id
1 'polypeptide(L)'
;MRVGILTTNFSKLNRITRKLKNAEFNLKHLKKVPPIDHEIDVLVTDEVVDNCLTPHVVPGNLEILELKIRCAFYQKNRLTIGIDPGGISGLVALANNHLLFKKEFDNIDSMVNDITSIDNEIGIQDIKIGLGSPPIRNLIVNSLSDYKNIIQFIDEKRSGSGSHIEAAIRIASRLPEENQPVDYRPKDGEIAWIQKQSRRLSKGLITINKETANRILLGEMSMEEAIEKYTESLVKTKV
;
A
#
# COMPACT_ATOMS: atom_id res chain seq x y z
N MET A 1 -4.39 -23.50 -3.09
CA MET A 1 -5.63 -23.08 -2.40
C MET A 1 -6.80 -23.15 -3.38
N ARG A 2 -7.93 -23.76 -2.95
CA ARG A 2 -9.14 -23.90 -3.77
C ARG A 2 -10.12 -22.81 -3.37
N VAL A 3 -10.46 -21.94 -4.30
CA VAL A 3 -11.32 -20.80 -4.06
C VAL A 3 -12.63 -20.94 -4.83
N GLY A 4 -13.75 -21.00 -4.10
CA GLY A 4 -15.09 -20.99 -4.69
C GLY A 4 -15.58 -19.57 -4.91
N ILE A 5 -16.14 -19.29 -6.08
CA ILE A 5 -16.77 -17.99 -6.37
C ILE A 5 -18.29 -18.25 -6.46
N LEU A 6 -19.03 -17.73 -5.48
CA LEU A 6 -20.47 -17.85 -5.37
C LEU A 6 -21.11 -16.53 -5.77
N THR A 7 -21.50 -16.40 -7.02
CA THR A 7 -22.18 -15.23 -7.57
C THR A 7 -23.08 -15.62 -8.71
N THR A 8 -24.24 -14.97 -8.83
CA THR A 8 -25.12 -15.06 -10.00
C THR A 8 -24.83 -13.99 -11.03
N ASN A 9 -23.99 -13.00 -10.68
CA ASN A 9 -23.62 -11.88 -11.54
C ASN A 9 -22.39 -12.22 -12.40
N PHE A 10 -22.60 -12.53 -13.69
CA PHE A 10 -21.51 -12.85 -14.61
C PHE A 10 -20.48 -11.74 -14.80
N SER A 11 -20.86 -10.47 -14.68
CA SER A 11 -19.90 -9.36 -14.76
C SER A 11 -18.94 -9.38 -13.56
N LYS A 12 -19.48 -9.59 -12.35
CA LYS A 12 -18.68 -9.75 -11.13
C LYS A 12 -17.76 -10.98 -11.23
N LEU A 13 -18.31 -12.13 -11.66
CA LEU A 13 -17.54 -13.36 -11.89
C LEU A 13 -16.33 -13.09 -12.78
N ASN A 14 -16.54 -12.47 -13.94
CA ASN A 14 -15.46 -12.17 -14.87
C ASN A 14 -14.40 -11.22 -14.26
N ARG A 15 -14.82 -10.20 -13.53
CA ARG A 15 -13.89 -9.27 -12.86
C ARG A 15 -13.05 -9.98 -11.81
N ILE A 16 -13.67 -10.78 -10.95
CA ILE A 16 -12.99 -11.56 -9.90
C ILE A 16 -12.02 -12.56 -10.55
N THR A 17 -12.47 -13.34 -11.52
CA THR A 17 -11.64 -14.34 -12.20
C THR A 17 -10.43 -13.69 -12.89
N ARG A 18 -10.64 -12.54 -13.57
CA ARG A 18 -9.54 -11.80 -14.21
C ARG A 18 -8.53 -11.29 -13.18
N LYS A 19 -8.99 -10.77 -12.05
CA LYS A 19 -8.12 -10.27 -10.97
C LYS A 19 -7.29 -11.38 -10.34
N LEU A 20 -7.87 -12.54 -10.14
CA LEU A 20 -7.23 -13.69 -9.50
C LEU A 20 -6.49 -14.61 -10.50
N LYS A 21 -6.45 -14.28 -11.79
CA LYS A 21 -5.86 -15.14 -12.83
C LYS A 21 -4.40 -15.49 -12.57
N ASN A 22 -3.63 -14.56 -12.01
CA ASN A 22 -2.20 -14.72 -11.72
C ASN A 22 -1.94 -15.17 -10.28
N ALA A 23 -2.97 -15.26 -9.45
CA ALA A 23 -2.86 -15.83 -8.11
C ALA A 23 -2.79 -17.37 -8.23
N GLU A 24 -2.02 -18.00 -7.36
CA GLU A 24 -1.88 -19.46 -7.31
C GLU A 24 -3.13 -20.11 -6.68
N PHE A 25 -4.32 -19.79 -7.21
CA PHE A 25 -5.59 -20.32 -6.76
C PHE A 25 -6.23 -21.22 -7.81
N ASN A 26 -6.79 -22.33 -7.34
CA ASN A 26 -7.69 -23.14 -8.15
C ASN A 26 -9.11 -22.57 -7.99
N LEU A 27 -9.61 -21.87 -9.01
CA LEU A 27 -10.89 -21.17 -8.99
C LEU A 27 -12.03 -22.08 -9.46
N LYS A 28 -13.13 -22.15 -8.70
CA LYS A 28 -14.34 -22.90 -9.05
C LYS A 28 -15.58 -21.99 -8.93
N HIS A 29 -16.33 -21.83 -10.00
CA HIS A 29 -17.63 -21.14 -9.94
C HIS A 29 -18.68 -22.05 -9.32
N LEU A 30 -19.39 -21.53 -8.31
CA LEU A 30 -20.41 -22.26 -7.56
C LEU A 30 -21.79 -21.63 -7.75
N LYS A 31 -22.82 -22.47 -7.81
CA LYS A 31 -24.23 -22.04 -7.90
C LYS A 31 -24.91 -21.98 -6.53
N LYS A 32 -24.36 -22.64 -5.53
CA LYS A 32 -24.87 -22.69 -4.15
C LYS A 32 -23.71 -22.84 -3.17
N VAL A 33 -23.95 -22.51 -1.91
CA VAL A 33 -22.98 -22.76 -0.83
C VAL A 33 -22.64 -24.25 -0.81
N PRO A 34 -21.34 -24.60 -0.84
CA PRO A 34 -20.94 -26.01 -0.78
C PRO A 34 -21.27 -26.60 0.59
N PRO A 35 -21.61 -27.87 0.70
CA PRO A 35 -21.64 -28.57 1.98
C PRO A 35 -20.22 -28.55 2.61
N ILE A 36 -20.15 -28.83 3.90
CA ILE A 36 -18.93 -28.71 4.74
C ILE A 36 -17.73 -29.51 4.21
N ASP A 37 -17.96 -30.45 3.31
CA ASP A 37 -16.92 -31.32 2.83
C ASP A 37 -16.19 -30.76 1.60
N HIS A 38 -15.27 -29.92 1.84
CA HIS A 38 -13.91 -30.33 1.53
C HIS A 38 -13.29 -29.98 0.19
N GLU A 39 -14.03 -29.46 -0.79
CA GLU A 39 -13.42 -29.06 -2.04
C GLU A 39 -13.02 -27.57 -2.12
N ILE A 40 -13.49 -26.75 -1.17
CA ILE A 40 -13.29 -25.29 -1.18
C ILE A 40 -12.67 -24.86 0.14
N ASP A 41 -11.55 -24.17 0.05
CA ASP A 41 -10.81 -23.67 1.20
C ASP A 41 -11.31 -22.27 1.63
N VAL A 42 -11.73 -21.43 0.66
CA VAL A 42 -12.31 -20.10 0.88
C VAL A 42 -13.38 -19.81 -0.16
N LEU A 43 -14.46 -19.15 0.26
CA LEU A 43 -15.51 -18.66 -0.62
C LEU A 43 -15.36 -17.16 -0.89
N VAL A 44 -15.57 -16.75 -2.13
CA VAL A 44 -15.83 -15.35 -2.52
C VAL A 44 -17.31 -15.23 -2.83
N THR A 45 -18.04 -14.39 -2.09
CA THR A 45 -19.50 -14.29 -2.13
C THR A 45 -19.94 -12.86 -2.39
N ASP A 46 -21.13 -12.65 -2.94
CA ASP A 46 -21.68 -11.31 -3.16
C ASP A 46 -22.04 -10.59 -1.85
N GLU A 47 -22.36 -11.35 -0.81
CA GLU A 47 -22.77 -10.88 0.51
C GLU A 47 -22.31 -11.86 1.60
N VAL A 48 -22.41 -11.47 2.85
CA VAL A 48 -22.11 -12.35 3.98
C VAL A 48 -23.09 -13.50 3.99
N VAL A 49 -22.60 -14.72 4.17
CA VAL A 49 -23.40 -15.94 4.20
C VAL A 49 -23.50 -16.43 5.65
N ASP A 50 -24.69 -16.35 6.22
CA ASP A 50 -24.94 -16.83 7.59
C ASP A 50 -24.78 -18.36 7.68
N ASN A 51 -24.25 -18.79 8.82
CA ASN A 51 -23.99 -20.21 9.12
C ASN A 51 -23.08 -20.94 8.11
N CYS A 52 -22.28 -20.20 7.35
CA CYS A 52 -21.26 -20.77 6.47
C CYS A 52 -20.03 -21.14 7.27
N LEU A 53 -19.69 -22.43 7.35
CA LEU A 53 -18.49 -22.90 8.05
C LEU A 53 -17.21 -22.71 7.22
N THR A 54 -17.33 -22.60 5.90
CA THR A 54 -16.18 -22.28 5.05
C THR A 54 -15.85 -20.78 5.19
N PRO A 55 -14.58 -20.42 5.46
CA PRO A 55 -14.17 -19.02 5.47
C PRO A 55 -14.60 -18.32 4.19
N HIS A 56 -15.21 -17.14 4.30
CA HIS A 56 -15.67 -16.41 3.13
C HIS A 56 -15.33 -14.93 3.16
N VAL A 57 -15.23 -14.35 2.00
CA VAL A 57 -14.94 -12.92 1.80
C VAL A 57 -15.95 -12.31 0.83
N VAL A 58 -16.40 -11.10 1.16
CA VAL A 58 -17.15 -10.26 0.23
C VAL A 58 -16.14 -9.35 -0.47
N PRO A 59 -16.05 -9.38 -1.82
CA PRO A 59 -15.13 -8.52 -2.54
C PRO A 59 -15.55 -7.05 -2.43
N GLY A 60 -14.75 -6.26 -1.74
CA GLY A 60 -14.80 -4.80 -1.76
C GLY A 60 -13.86 -4.26 -2.81
N ASN A 61 -12.68 -3.77 -2.38
CA ASN A 61 -11.61 -3.40 -3.29
C ASN A 61 -10.96 -4.65 -3.91
N LEU A 62 -11.09 -4.78 -5.23
CA LEU A 62 -10.52 -5.94 -5.96
C LEU A 62 -8.98 -5.95 -5.94
N GLU A 63 -8.31 -4.79 -5.71
CA GLU A 63 -6.85 -4.72 -5.68
C GLU A 63 -6.27 -5.55 -4.53
N ILE A 64 -6.99 -5.64 -3.42
CA ILE A 64 -6.60 -6.42 -2.23
C ILE A 64 -7.36 -7.74 -2.08
N LEU A 65 -8.14 -8.17 -3.09
CA LEU A 65 -8.98 -9.38 -2.99
C LEU A 65 -8.14 -10.63 -2.72
N GLU A 66 -6.98 -10.77 -3.37
CA GLU A 66 -6.06 -11.89 -3.11
C GLU A 66 -5.63 -11.93 -1.65
N LEU A 67 -5.26 -10.77 -1.09
CA LEU A 67 -4.91 -10.64 0.32
C LEU A 67 -6.07 -11.05 1.24
N LYS A 68 -7.29 -10.58 0.96
CA LYS A 68 -8.49 -10.97 1.75
C LYS A 68 -8.71 -12.48 1.77
N ILE A 69 -8.57 -13.14 0.61
CA ILE A 69 -8.70 -14.59 0.49
C ILE A 69 -7.63 -15.30 1.33
N ARG A 70 -6.37 -14.85 1.26
CA ARG A 70 -5.29 -15.41 2.08
C ARG A 70 -5.51 -15.17 3.56
N CYS A 71 -5.96 -13.99 3.96
CA CYS A 71 -6.31 -13.68 5.36
C CYS A 71 -7.44 -14.57 5.87
N ALA A 72 -8.49 -14.77 5.10
CA ALA A 72 -9.59 -15.65 5.47
C ALA A 72 -9.12 -17.11 5.63
N PHE A 73 -8.31 -17.62 4.70
CA PHE A 73 -7.75 -18.96 4.77
C PHE A 73 -6.88 -19.16 6.02
N TYR A 74 -5.98 -18.21 6.31
CA TYR A 74 -5.09 -18.29 7.48
C TYR A 74 -5.73 -17.77 8.76
N GLN A 75 -6.99 -17.33 8.74
CA GLN A 75 -7.73 -16.73 9.85
C GLN A 75 -6.96 -15.56 10.49
N LYS A 76 -6.47 -14.65 9.66
CA LYS A 76 -5.71 -13.47 10.07
C LYS A 76 -6.52 -12.20 9.86
N ASN A 77 -6.55 -11.35 10.88
CA ASN A 77 -7.32 -10.12 10.92
C ASN A 77 -6.49 -8.88 11.26
N ARG A 78 -5.18 -9.02 11.40
CA ARG A 78 -4.24 -7.91 11.62
C ARG A 78 -2.93 -8.19 10.90
N LEU A 79 -2.42 -7.17 10.25
CA LEU A 79 -1.26 -7.25 9.38
C LEU A 79 -0.16 -6.29 9.82
N THR A 80 1.08 -6.71 9.66
CA THR A 80 2.25 -5.83 9.64
C THR A 80 2.52 -5.42 8.20
N ILE A 81 2.51 -4.13 7.92
CA ILE A 81 2.88 -3.57 6.63
C ILE A 81 4.37 -3.24 6.65
N GLY A 82 5.11 -3.64 5.61
CA GLY A 82 6.50 -3.25 5.39
C GLY A 82 6.63 -2.42 4.13
N ILE A 83 7.34 -1.30 4.23
CA ILE A 83 7.55 -0.36 3.12
C ILE A 83 9.04 -0.11 2.93
N ASP A 84 9.56 -0.40 1.74
CA ASP A 84 10.89 0.03 1.27
C ASP A 84 10.73 1.31 0.44
N PRO A 85 11.09 2.50 0.99
CA PRO A 85 10.93 3.77 0.28
C PRO A 85 11.96 3.92 -0.83
N GLY A 86 11.50 4.14 -2.07
CA GLY A 86 12.36 4.36 -3.23
C GLY A 86 11.63 5.03 -4.39
N GLY A 87 12.32 5.31 -5.50
CA GLY A 87 11.69 5.78 -6.74
C GLY A 87 10.63 4.80 -7.26
N ILE A 88 10.83 3.52 -7.00
CA ILE A 88 9.84 2.45 -6.95
C ILE A 88 9.85 1.98 -5.50
N SER A 89 8.72 2.05 -4.82
CA SER A 89 8.58 1.61 -3.44
C SER A 89 8.05 0.19 -3.37
N GLY A 90 8.67 -0.65 -2.54
CA GLY A 90 8.15 -1.99 -2.23
C GLY A 90 7.16 -1.94 -1.07
N LEU A 91 6.02 -2.61 -1.18
CA LEU A 91 5.06 -2.80 -0.10
C LEU A 91 4.76 -4.29 0.08
N VAL A 92 4.77 -4.73 1.32
CA VAL A 92 4.36 -6.08 1.69
C VAL A 92 3.41 -6.06 2.88
N ALA A 93 2.54 -7.07 2.97
CA ALA A 93 1.75 -7.33 4.16
C ALA A 93 2.08 -8.72 4.70
N LEU A 94 2.48 -8.75 5.96
CA LEU A 94 2.79 -9.98 6.70
C LEU A 94 1.75 -10.25 7.79
N ALA A 95 1.46 -11.53 8.04
CA ALA A 95 0.77 -11.97 9.25
C ALA A 95 1.59 -13.07 9.90
N ASN A 96 2.03 -12.87 11.16
CA ASN A 96 2.91 -13.81 11.88
C ASN A 96 4.13 -14.24 11.02
N ASN A 97 4.80 -13.28 10.38
CA ASN A 97 5.94 -13.48 9.47
C ASN A 97 5.62 -14.25 8.15
N HIS A 98 4.36 -14.58 7.88
CA HIS A 98 3.96 -15.13 6.57
C HIS A 98 3.64 -14.00 5.60
N LEU A 99 4.28 -14.02 4.44
CA LEU A 99 4.00 -13.08 3.36
C LEU A 99 2.64 -13.38 2.73
N LEU A 100 1.69 -12.45 2.88
CA LEU A 100 0.34 -12.59 2.32
C LEU A 100 0.11 -11.69 1.10
N PHE A 101 0.82 -10.56 1.02
CA PHE A 101 0.70 -9.60 -0.08
C PHE A 101 2.04 -8.96 -0.38
N LYS A 102 2.28 -8.65 -1.66
CA LYS A 102 3.44 -7.90 -2.12
C LYS A 102 3.08 -7.12 -3.38
N LYS A 103 3.54 -5.87 -3.46
CA LYS A 103 3.34 -5.02 -4.64
C LYS A 103 4.39 -3.92 -4.70
N GLU A 104 4.78 -3.53 -5.91
CA GLU A 104 5.64 -2.38 -6.15
C GLU A 104 4.81 -1.20 -6.62
N PHE A 105 5.21 0.02 -6.22
CA PHE A 105 4.50 1.25 -6.53
C PHE A 105 5.48 2.30 -7.03
N ASP A 106 5.14 2.94 -8.12
CA ASP A 106 5.79 4.13 -8.66
C ASP A 106 5.05 5.43 -8.27
N ASN A 107 3.91 5.29 -7.57
CA ASN A 107 3.04 6.38 -7.14
C ASN A 107 2.62 6.17 -5.68
N ILE A 108 2.87 7.18 -4.83
CA ILE A 108 2.59 7.14 -3.39
C ILE A 108 1.08 7.09 -3.13
N ASP A 109 0.26 7.85 -3.87
CA ASP A 109 -1.19 7.89 -3.64
C ASP A 109 -1.82 6.52 -3.86
N SER A 110 -1.37 5.80 -4.91
CA SER A 110 -1.82 4.43 -5.18
C SER A 110 -1.45 3.48 -4.04
N MET A 111 -0.26 3.64 -3.45
CA MET A 111 0.18 2.85 -2.30
C MET A 111 -0.64 3.17 -1.04
N VAL A 112 -0.89 4.45 -0.76
CA VAL A 112 -1.71 4.90 0.38
C VAL A 112 -3.15 4.38 0.24
N ASN A 113 -3.73 4.43 -0.96
CA ASN A 113 -5.06 3.88 -1.23
C ASN A 113 -5.14 2.37 -0.95
N ASP A 114 -4.12 1.60 -1.33
CA ASP A 114 -4.07 0.17 -1.01
C ASP A 114 -3.93 -0.05 0.51
N ILE A 115 -3.07 0.71 1.21
CA ILE A 115 -2.92 0.65 2.67
C ILE A 115 -4.25 0.96 3.38
N THR A 116 -4.92 2.04 2.99
CA THR A 116 -6.23 2.42 3.54
C THR A 116 -7.29 1.34 3.30
N SER A 117 -7.28 0.74 2.10
CA SER A 117 -8.18 -0.37 1.80
C SER A 117 -7.88 -1.62 2.63
N ILE A 118 -6.60 -1.92 2.87
CA ILE A 118 -6.17 -3.03 3.72
C ILE A 118 -6.65 -2.80 5.16
N ASP A 119 -6.47 -1.59 5.69
CA ASP A 119 -6.89 -1.27 7.06
C ASP A 119 -8.41 -1.38 7.22
N ASN A 120 -9.17 -0.76 6.33
CA ASN A 120 -10.62 -0.76 6.37
C ASN A 120 -11.25 -2.16 6.23
N GLU A 121 -10.64 -3.05 5.45
CA GLU A 121 -11.23 -4.35 5.12
C GLU A 121 -10.63 -5.52 5.91
N ILE A 122 -9.45 -5.35 6.52
CA ILE A 122 -8.74 -6.42 7.25
C ILE A 122 -8.25 -5.94 8.62
N GLY A 123 -7.57 -4.78 8.65
CA GLY A 123 -6.92 -4.19 9.81
C GLY A 123 -5.40 -4.26 9.74
N ILE A 124 -4.77 -3.19 10.21
CA ILE A 124 -3.31 -3.05 10.31
C ILE A 124 -2.91 -2.97 11.77
N GLN A 125 -1.87 -3.72 12.15
CA GLN A 125 -1.29 -3.69 13.49
C GLN A 125 -0.19 -2.64 13.57
N ASP A 126 0.73 -2.66 12.61
CA ASP A 126 1.85 -1.73 12.53
C ASP A 126 2.26 -1.51 11.07
N ILE A 127 2.90 -0.35 10.81
CA ILE A 127 3.47 0.02 9.51
C ILE A 127 4.95 0.28 9.74
N LYS A 128 5.80 -0.57 9.18
CA LYS A 128 7.25 -0.49 9.28
C LYS A 128 7.82 0.11 8.00
N ILE A 129 8.56 1.22 8.14
CA ILE A 129 9.10 1.98 7.02
C ILE A 129 10.62 2.00 7.13
N GLY A 130 11.31 1.62 6.07
CA GLY A 130 12.76 1.69 5.98
C GLY A 130 13.29 3.12 6.08
N LEU A 131 14.47 3.30 6.67
CA LEU A 131 15.14 4.61 6.79
C LEU A 131 15.79 5.06 5.48
N GLY A 132 15.80 4.22 4.45
CA GLY A 132 16.30 4.55 3.12
C GLY A 132 15.52 5.69 2.46
N SER A 133 16.12 6.29 1.42
CA SER A 133 15.50 7.35 0.60
C SER A 133 14.68 8.40 1.40
N PRO A 134 15.33 9.23 2.24
CA PRO A 134 14.64 10.16 3.14
C PRO A 134 13.54 11.01 2.48
N PRO A 135 13.71 11.55 1.24
CA PRO A 135 12.65 12.31 0.59
C PRO A 135 11.38 11.52 0.36
N ILE A 136 11.51 10.30 -0.19
CA ILE A 136 10.37 9.44 -0.47
C ILE A 136 9.72 8.96 0.83
N ARG A 137 10.54 8.54 1.80
CA ARG A 137 10.06 8.16 3.13
C ARG A 137 9.21 9.27 3.76
N ASN A 138 9.67 10.51 3.76
CA ASN A 138 8.95 11.63 4.37
C ASN A 138 7.63 11.91 3.65
N LEU A 139 7.59 11.81 2.31
CA LEU A 139 6.34 11.91 1.54
C LEU A 139 5.37 10.79 1.94
N ILE A 140 5.83 9.54 2.04
CA ILE A 140 5.01 8.40 2.48
C ILE A 140 4.45 8.65 3.89
N VAL A 141 5.30 9.02 4.85
CA VAL A 141 4.90 9.29 6.24
C VAL A 141 3.85 10.40 6.32
N ASN A 142 4.01 11.47 5.53
CA ASN A 142 3.04 12.56 5.50
C ASN A 142 1.70 12.12 4.92
N SER A 143 1.73 11.34 3.84
CA SER A 143 0.51 10.78 3.23
C SER A 143 -0.19 9.74 4.12
N LEU A 144 0.53 9.18 5.10
CA LEU A 144 0.02 8.26 6.12
C LEU A 144 -0.19 8.94 7.48
N SER A 145 -0.57 10.22 7.49
CA SER A 145 -0.73 11.03 8.72
C SER A 145 -1.68 10.39 9.75
N ASP A 146 -2.72 9.71 9.30
CA ASP A 146 -3.71 9.06 10.16
C ASP A 146 -3.17 7.81 10.87
N TYR A 147 -2.05 7.29 10.39
CA TYR A 147 -1.37 6.09 10.91
C TYR A 147 -0.15 6.38 11.79
N LYS A 148 0.10 7.65 12.16
CA LYS A 148 1.32 8.08 12.88
C LYS A 148 1.61 7.24 14.14
N ASN A 149 0.57 6.81 14.84
CA ASN A 149 0.70 6.07 16.11
C ASN A 149 1.17 4.62 15.93
N ILE A 150 1.08 4.08 14.71
CA ILE A 150 1.48 2.70 14.39
C ILE A 150 2.62 2.63 13.38
N ILE A 151 3.16 3.79 12.96
CA ILE A 151 4.35 3.85 12.12
C ILE A 151 5.60 3.60 12.96
N GLN A 152 6.46 2.71 12.48
CA GLN A 152 7.76 2.37 13.06
C GLN A 152 8.84 2.50 11.99
N PHE A 153 10.00 3.05 12.37
CA PHE A 153 11.14 3.18 11.46
C PHE A 153 12.12 2.03 11.64
N ILE A 154 12.63 1.50 10.54
CA ILE A 154 13.53 0.34 10.54
C ILE A 154 14.83 0.71 9.85
N ASP A 155 15.97 0.59 10.55
CA ASP A 155 17.29 0.77 9.95
C ASP A 155 17.64 -0.43 9.04
N GLU A 156 17.91 -0.11 7.77
CA GLU A 156 18.26 -1.09 6.74
C GLU A 156 19.76 -1.40 6.68
N LYS A 157 20.60 -0.77 7.52
CA LYS A 157 22.05 -0.99 7.53
C LYS A 157 22.36 -2.48 7.58
N ARG A 158 23.05 -3.00 6.54
CA ARG A 158 23.43 -4.40 6.30
C ARG A 158 22.42 -5.24 5.52
N SER A 159 21.37 -4.69 4.94
CA SER A 159 20.59 -5.42 3.94
C SER A 159 21.29 -5.32 2.59
N GLY A 160 21.80 -6.45 2.07
CA GLY A 160 22.44 -6.52 0.75
C GLY A 160 21.50 -6.10 -0.38
N SER A 161 22.04 -5.93 -1.60
CA SER A 161 21.25 -5.65 -2.81
C SER A 161 20.16 -6.72 -3.00
N GLY A 162 18.93 -6.32 -3.15
CA GLY A 162 17.76 -7.16 -3.41
C GLY A 162 16.69 -6.34 -4.12
N SER A 163 15.59 -6.98 -4.50
CA SER A 163 14.42 -6.27 -5.03
C SER A 163 13.77 -5.43 -3.92
N HIS A 164 12.98 -4.41 -4.31
CA HIS A 164 12.21 -3.59 -3.38
C HIS A 164 11.27 -4.43 -2.50
N ILE A 165 10.73 -5.51 -3.05
CA ILE A 165 9.91 -6.48 -2.30
C ILE A 165 10.73 -7.21 -1.22
N GLU A 166 11.93 -7.68 -1.55
CA GLU A 166 12.80 -8.34 -0.55
C GLU A 166 13.24 -7.38 0.55
N ALA A 167 13.52 -6.12 0.21
CA ALA A 167 13.81 -5.07 1.19
C ALA A 167 12.59 -4.84 2.10
N ALA A 168 11.39 -4.68 1.53
CA ALA A 168 10.14 -4.50 2.29
C ALA A 168 9.84 -5.70 3.22
N ILE A 169 10.11 -6.95 2.79
CA ILE A 169 9.99 -8.15 3.66
C ILE A 169 10.93 -8.05 4.86
N ARG A 170 12.21 -7.70 4.61
CA ARG A 170 13.19 -7.54 5.70
C ARG A 170 12.77 -6.45 6.69
N ILE A 171 12.28 -5.31 6.18
CA ILE A 171 11.76 -4.22 7.00
C ILE A 171 10.58 -4.70 7.86
N ALA A 172 9.59 -5.36 7.25
CA ALA A 172 8.41 -5.87 7.96
C ALA A 172 8.76 -6.88 9.07
N SER A 173 9.80 -7.69 8.85
CA SER A 173 10.20 -8.76 9.76
C SER A 173 11.10 -8.31 10.91
N ARG A 174 11.67 -7.09 10.85
CA ARG A 174 12.57 -6.58 11.90
C ARG A 174 11.80 -5.96 13.05
N LEU A 175 12.41 -6.01 14.24
CA LEU A 175 11.95 -5.22 15.38
C LEU A 175 12.37 -3.75 15.17
N PRO A 176 11.53 -2.78 15.58
CA PRO A 176 11.91 -1.38 15.53
C PRO A 176 13.10 -1.13 16.46
N GLU A 177 14.06 -0.35 16.01
CA GLU A 177 15.11 0.18 16.87
C GLU A 177 14.59 1.45 17.55
N GLU A 178 15.01 1.72 18.80
CA GLU A 178 14.61 2.92 19.56
C GLU A 178 15.09 4.23 18.92
N ASN A 179 15.90 4.16 17.88
CA ASN A 179 16.48 5.31 17.21
C ASN A 179 15.47 5.95 16.24
N GLN A 180 14.91 7.06 16.64
CA GLN A 180 14.21 8.00 15.76
C GLN A 180 15.13 8.43 14.60
N PRO A 181 14.58 8.72 13.41
CA PRO A 181 15.41 9.21 12.29
C PRO A 181 16.22 10.43 12.73
N VAL A 182 17.54 10.32 12.53
CA VAL A 182 18.49 11.42 12.78
C VAL A 182 18.10 12.64 11.93
N ASP A 183 18.33 13.81 12.49
CA ASP A 183 18.14 15.14 11.87
C ASP A 183 18.40 15.13 10.36
N TYR A 184 17.31 15.10 9.59
CA TYR A 184 17.38 15.00 8.13
C TYR A 184 17.53 16.40 7.54
N ARG A 185 18.61 16.60 6.77
CA ARG A 185 18.84 17.82 6.01
C ARG A 185 18.74 17.53 4.51
N PRO A 186 17.76 18.14 3.81
CA PRO A 186 17.63 17.98 2.37
C PRO A 186 18.90 18.35 1.62
N LYS A 187 19.27 17.50 0.64
CA LYS A 187 20.41 17.72 -0.25
C LYS A 187 19.95 18.38 -1.56
N ASP A 188 20.84 19.09 -2.24
CA ASP A 188 20.50 19.75 -3.52
C ASP A 188 19.91 18.82 -4.58
N GLY A 189 20.40 17.57 -4.66
CA GLY A 189 19.85 16.57 -5.57
C GLY A 189 18.40 16.16 -5.25
N GLU A 190 18.07 16.08 -3.96
CA GLU A 190 16.71 15.76 -3.48
C GLU A 190 15.76 16.94 -3.75
N ILE A 191 16.22 18.17 -3.49
CA ILE A 191 15.49 19.39 -3.81
C ILE A 191 15.20 19.45 -5.31
N ALA A 192 16.20 19.22 -6.17
CA ALA A 192 16.03 19.20 -7.62
C ALA A 192 15.07 18.10 -8.07
N TRP A 193 15.07 16.94 -7.41
CA TRP A 193 14.13 15.86 -7.69
C TRP A 193 12.68 16.28 -7.38
N ILE A 194 12.43 16.90 -6.21
CA ILE A 194 11.08 17.40 -5.83
C ILE A 194 10.62 18.48 -6.84
N GLN A 195 11.50 19.40 -7.25
CA GLN A 195 11.18 20.40 -8.28
C GLN A 195 10.80 19.75 -9.62
N LYS A 196 11.47 18.67 -10.01
CA LYS A 196 11.13 17.90 -11.21
C LYS A 196 9.78 17.19 -11.06
N GLN A 197 9.44 16.66 -9.87
CA GLN A 197 8.13 16.04 -9.62
C GLN A 197 7.00 17.08 -9.70
N SER A 198 7.17 18.27 -9.13
CA SER A 198 6.15 19.33 -9.23
C SER A 198 5.85 19.68 -10.68
N ARG A 199 6.87 19.75 -11.54
CA ARG A 199 6.70 19.98 -12.96
C ARG A 199 5.98 18.82 -13.67
N ARG A 200 6.29 17.58 -13.30
CA ARG A 200 5.62 16.38 -13.85
C ARG A 200 4.14 16.34 -13.47
N LEU A 201 3.81 16.54 -12.19
CA LEU A 201 2.44 16.50 -11.68
C LEU A 201 1.58 17.64 -12.21
N SER A 202 2.15 18.82 -12.37
CA SER A 202 1.46 19.98 -12.98
C SER A 202 1.45 19.97 -14.50
N LYS A 203 1.82 18.86 -15.17
CA LYS A 203 1.92 18.74 -16.64
C LYS A 203 2.78 19.82 -17.29
N GLY A 204 3.86 20.22 -16.63
CA GLY A 204 4.81 21.21 -17.12
C GLY A 204 4.52 22.65 -16.72
N LEU A 205 3.41 22.92 -16.06
CA LEU A 205 2.96 24.29 -15.75
C LEU A 205 3.72 24.93 -14.58
N ILE A 206 4.08 24.14 -13.55
CA ILE A 206 4.64 24.65 -12.29
C ILE A 206 5.96 23.94 -11.99
N THR A 207 6.98 24.76 -11.67
CA THR A 207 8.19 24.31 -11.02
C THR A 207 8.33 25.10 -9.71
N ILE A 208 8.16 24.44 -8.58
CA ILE A 208 8.28 25.08 -7.26
C ILE A 208 9.71 25.53 -7.00
N ASN A 209 9.89 26.54 -6.14
CA ASN A 209 11.20 27.03 -5.77
C ASN A 209 11.92 26.09 -4.77
N LYS A 210 13.22 26.35 -4.50
CA LYS A 210 14.03 25.53 -3.59
C LYS A 210 13.48 25.51 -2.15
N GLU A 211 12.97 26.63 -1.67
CA GLU A 211 12.42 26.75 -0.31
C GLU A 211 11.17 25.86 -0.15
N THR A 212 10.24 25.95 -1.09
CA THR A 212 9.04 25.10 -1.10
C THR A 212 9.40 23.62 -1.22
N ALA A 213 10.37 23.29 -2.09
CA ALA A 213 10.85 21.90 -2.20
C ALA A 213 11.48 21.39 -0.89
N ASN A 214 12.23 22.26 -0.19
CA ASN A 214 12.80 21.94 1.12
C ASN A 214 11.71 21.66 2.16
N ARG A 215 10.67 22.49 2.21
CA ARG A 215 9.53 22.31 3.12
C ARG A 215 8.77 21.00 2.87
N ILE A 216 8.62 20.61 1.60
CA ILE A 216 8.02 19.32 1.24
C ILE A 216 8.90 18.17 1.76
N LEU A 217 10.21 18.24 1.56
CA LEU A 217 11.15 17.21 2.03
C LEU A 217 11.19 17.09 3.56
N LEU A 218 10.97 18.20 4.28
CA LEU A 218 10.87 18.23 5.74
C LEU A 218 9.48 17.79 6.25
N GLY A 219 8.51 17.62 5.35
CA GLY A 219 7.16 17.24 5.75
C GLY A 219 6.29 18.37 6.28
N GLU A 220 6.66 19.62 6.02
CA GLU A 220 5.93 20.81 6.45
C GLU A 220 4.80 21.20 5.48
N MET A 221 4.77 20.59 4.31
CA MET A 221 3.81 20.88 3.22
C MET A 221 3.71 19.68 2.28
N SER A 222 2.51 19.41 1.75
CA SER A 222 2.33 18.42 0.70
C SER A 222 2.71 18.96 -0.69
N MET A 223 2.89 18.06 -1.66
CA MET A 223 3.16 18.44 -3.04
C MET A 223 1.93 19.12 -3.68
N GLU A 224 0.75 18.63 -3.34
CA GLU A 224 -0.55 19.13 -3.82
C GLU A 224 -0.77 20.56 -3.33
N GLU A 225 -0.61 20.81 -2.03
CA GLU A 225 -0.70 22.16 -1.44
C GLU A 225 0.29 23.13 -2.08
N ALA A 226 1.51 22.66 -2.38
CA ALA A 226 2.51 23.49 -3.04
C ALA A 226 2.06 23.87 -4.47
N ILE A 227 1.59 22.89 -5.25
CA ILE A 227 1.12 23.13 -6.62
C ILE A 227 -0.09 24.06 -6.63
N GLU A 228 -1.04 23.88 -5.72
CA GLU A 228 -2.24 24.70 -5.58
C GLU A 228 -1.86 26.16 -5.30
N LYS A 229 -1.01 26.43 -4.31
CA LYS A 229 -0.53 27.78 -4.01
C LYS A 229 0.14 28.49 -5.19
N TYR A 230 0.95 27.75 -5.96
CA TYR A 230 1.57 28.31 -7.16
C TYR A 230 0.57 28.56 -8.28
N THR A 231 -0.46 27.70 -8.41
CA THR A 231 -1.55 27.89 -9.38
C THR A 231 -2.34 29.17 -9.05
N GLU A 232 -2.71 29.36 -7.80
CA GLU A 232 -3.42 30.57 -7.34
C GLU A 232 -2.60 31.84 -7.60
N SER A 233 -1.28 31.79 -7.36
CA SER A 233 -0.41 32.95 -7.60
C SER A 233 -0.32 33.31 -9.07
N LEU A 234 -0.30 32.33 -9.97
CA LEU A 234 -0.30 32.55 -11.43
C LEU A 234 -1.62 33.17 -11.93
N VAL A 235 -2.75 32.83 -11.32
CA VAL A 235 -4.06 33.39 -11.67
C VAL A 235 -4.14 34.86 -11.22
N LYS A 236 -3.66 35.17 -10.01
CA LYS A 236 -3.66 36.54 -9.45
C LYS A 236 -2.73 37.50 -10.21
N THR A 237 -1.70 37.01 -10.87
CA THR A 237 -0.74 37.84 -11.62
C THR A 237 -1.23 38.18 -13.06
N LYS A 238 -2.32 37.53 -13.50
CA LYS A 238 -2.92 37.76 -14.86
C LYS A 238 -4.16 38.64 -14.84
N VAL A 239 -4.53 39.19 -13.70
CA VAL A 239 -5.59 40.21 -13.50
C VAL A 239 -4.94 41.54 -13.20
#